data_84eebd24a24df195b25ea7681b8a22da
#
_entry.id   84eebd24a24df195b25ea7681b8a22da
#
_cell.length_a   1.000
_cell.length_b   1.000
_cell.length_c   1.000
_cell.angle_alpha   90.00
_cell.angle_beta   90.00
_cell.angle_gamma   90.00
#
_symmetry.space_group_name_H-M   'P 1'
#
loop_
_entity.id
_entity.type
_entity.pdbx_description
1 polymer ?
#
loop_
_entity_poly.entity_id
_entity_poly.type
_entity_poly.pdbx_seq_one_letter_code
_entity_poly.pdbx_strand_id
1 'polypeptide(L)'
;TQSRERWIQCAELFYQNREQEAYQTIGELLPEINQYIQNIAGTQTAEAAKAIVHVQQFLEAYQKYDQLAIADWLCEEAAGAQSLPNRLSEDTGEVLRENEAALQQKWKDQYENYKNLYIQDSQRCSLKQAGDQKPVLQVVSQDHIYRLNSMNDTKAASECYARRYGKIQDYAGICIYGLADGRIVRELLKNCNGTQEILIYEPDAEVFAQAMHHCRLDDIIREEKVRLVVDGINGWSLGKNMEEIITYQNKDLLVQCILPNYDVVYSEKCRIYVDEMIRFMKKEVFNKNTELLRGAQIADNLMQNLPALLEGASVEGMQTYFGEHLDTEVPAIIVSAGPSLDKNIRMLKRAKGHAFLIGVDSALKALLREEIRPDIAISIDPGKNPELFTDD
;
A
#
# COMPACT_ATOMS: atom_id res chain seq x y z
N THR A 1 -4.59 -30.24 -29.05
CA THR A 1 -3.34 -29.90 -28.31
C THR A 1 -3.08 -28.41 -28.35
N GLN A 2 -3.09 -27.76 -29.49
CA GLN A 2 -2.76 -26.35 -29.65
C GLN A 2 -3.74 -25.38 -28.93
N SER A 3 -5.05 -25.66 -28.94
CA SER A 3 -6.05 -24.88 -28.17
C SER A 3 -5.81 -24.97 -26.66
N ARG A 4 -5.49 -26.16 -26.13
CA ARG A 4 -5.22 -26.36 -24.70
C ARG A 4 -4.00 -25.59 -24.21
N GLU A 5 -2.94 -25.51 -25.01
CA GLU A 5 -1.73 -24.73 -24.69
C GLU A 5 -2.04 -23.24 -24.63
N ARG A 6 -2.88 -22.70 -25.52
CA ARG A 6 -3.30 -21.30 -25.50
C ARG A 6 -4.15 -20.97 -24.27
N TRP A 7 -5.02 -21.88 -23.83
CA TRP A 7 -5.82 -21.69 -22.61
C TRP A 7 -4.92 -21.66 -21.37
N ILE A 8 -3.94 -22.55 -21.27
CA ILE A 8 -2.97 -22.54 -20.17
C ILE A 8 -2.13 -21.25 -20.17
N GLN A 9 -1.66 -20.81 -21.33
CA GLN A 9 -0.93 -19.54 -21.46
C GLN A 9 -1.79 -18.34 -21.01
N CYS A 10 -3.07 -18.34 -21.36
CA CYS A 10 -3.99 -17.31 -20.89
C CYS A 10 -4.18 -17.37 -19.36
N ALA A 11 -4.35 -18.56 -18.78
CA ALA A 11 -4.43 -18.75 -17.34
C ALA A 11 -3.17 -18.25 -16.61
N GLU A 12 -1.98 -18.51 -17.16
CA GLU A 12 -0.72 -18.02 -16.59
C GLU A 12 -0.66 -16.48 -16.52
N LEU A 13 -1.19 -15.78 -17.53
CA LEU A 13 -1.26 -14.32 -17.50
C LEU A 13 -2.15 -13.80 -16.38
N PHE A 14 -3.28 -14.47 -16.10
CA PHE A 14 -4.14 -14.14 -14.96
C PHE A 14 -3.46 -14.45 -13.62
N TYR A 15 -2.82 -15.61 -13.46
CA TYR A 15 -2.06 -15.93 -12.26
C TYR A 15 -0.92 -14.95 -12.02
N GLN A 16 -0.31 -14.41 -13.08
CA GLN A 16 0.73 -13.39 -12.99
C GLN A 16 0.20 -11.98 -12.74
N ASN A 17 -1.10 -11.78 -12.62
CA ASN A 17 -1.74 -10.45 -12.51
C ASN A 17 -1.33 -9.51 -13.67
N ARG A 18 -1.20 -10.03 -14.89
CA ARG A 18 -0.93 -9.29 -16.13
C ARG A 18 -2.25 -8.96 -16.81
N GLU A 19 -3.07 -8.16 -16.14
CA GLU A 19 -4.47 -7.93 -16.47
C GLU A 19 -4.71 -7.56 -17.93
N GLN A 20 -4.05 -6.54 -18.44
CA GLN A 20 -4.26 -6.08 -19.83
C GLN A 20 -3.99 -7.18 -20.84
N GLU A 21 -2.89 -7.89 -20.70
CA GLU A 21 -2.51 -8.98 -21.61
C GLU A 21 -3.44 -10.18 -21.48
N ALA A 22 -3.84 -10.50 -20.24
CA ALA A 22 -4.76 -11.59 -19.96
C ALA A 22 -6.14 -11.34 -20.59
N TYR A 23 -6.72 -10.14 -20.41
CA TYR A 23 -8.02 -9.80 -21.01
C TYR A 23 -7.95 -9.62 -22.53
N GLN A 24 -6.83 -9.18 -23.08
CA GLN A 24 -6.63 -9.20 -24.53
C GLN A 24 -6.60 -10.64 -25.05
N THR A 25 -5.81 -11.52 -24.42
CA THR A 25 -5.65 -12.91 -24.84
C THR A 25 -6.97 -13.70 -24.73
N ILE A 26 -7.71 -13.51 -23.62
CA ILE A 26 -9.02 -14.20 -23.47
C ILE A 26 -10.03 -13.68 -24.49
N GLY A 27 -9.98 -12.41 -24.89
CA GLY A 27 -10.80 -11.86 -25.96
C GLY A 27 -10.57 -12.59 -27.29
N GLU A 28 -9.34 -12.99 -27.60
CA GLU A 28 -9.00 -13.78 -28.78
C GLU A 28 -9.49 -15.23 -28.65
N LEU A 29 -9.63 -15.76 -27.42
CA LEU A 29 -10.13 -17.10 -27.14
C LEU A 29 -11.66 -17.22 -27.08
N LEU A 30 -12.40 -16.09 -26.96
CA LEU A 30 -13.85 -16.10 -26.84
C LEU A 30 -14.56 -16.91 -27.91
N PRO A 31 -14.18 -16.90 -29.20
CA PRO A 31 -14.80 -17.76 -30.21
C PRO A 31 -14.67 -19.24 -29.91
N GLU A 32 -13.48 -19.67 -29.44
CA GLU A 32 -13.21 -21.08 -29.06
C GLU A 32 -14.03 -21.46 -27.81
N ILE A 33 -14.08 -20.56 -26.82
CA ILE A 33 -14.87 -20.73 -25.59
C ILE A 33 -16.37 -20.83 -25.93
N ASN A 34 -16.88 -19.97 -26.81
CA ASN A 34 -18.27 -20.01 -27.25
C ASN A 34 -18.60 -21.34 -27.98
N GLN A 35 -17.71 -21.81 -28.85
CA GLN A 35 -17.90 -23.10 -29.53
C GLN A 35 -17.91 -24.25 -28.52
N TYR A 36 -17.03 -24.22 -27.51
CA TYR A 36 -17.02 -25.19 -26.41
C TYR A 36 -18.35 -25.19 -25.65
N ILE A 37 -18.86 -24.01 -25.29
CA ILE A 37 -20.16 -23.82 -24.59
C ILE A 37 -21.32 -24.40 -25.43
N GLN A 38 -21.36 -24.10 -26.72
CA GLN A 38 -22.39 -24.60 -27.63
C GLN A 38 -22.38 -26.12 -27.76
N ASN A 39 -21.20 -26.74 -27.79
CA ASN A 39 -21.05 -28.18 -27.82
C ASN A 39 -21.60 -28.85 -26.56
N ILE A 40 -21.39 -28.27 -25.39
CA ILE A 40 -21.93 -28.74 -24.11
C ILE A 40 -23.45 -28.57 -24.06
N ALA A 41 -23.96 -27.43 -24.46
CA ALA A 41 -25.39 -27.10 -24.41
C ALA A 41 -26.24 -28.04 -25.31
N GLY A 42 -25.63 -28.62 -26.35
CA GLY A 42 -26.27 -29.58 -27.26
C GLY A 42 -26.41 -31.01 -26.69
N THR A 43 -25.80 -31.32 -25.55
CA THR A 43 -25.83 -32.64 -24.92
C THR A 43 -26.81 -32.70 -23.74
N GLN A 44 -27.79 -33.62 -23.78
CA GLN A 44 -28.77 -33.78 -22.68
C GLN A 44 -28.30 -34.85 -21.65
N THR A 45 -27.17 -34.59 -20.99
CA THR A 45 -26.64 -35.52 -19.98
C THR A 45 -26.47 -34.80 -18.63
N ALA A 46 -26.39 -35.58 -17.53
CA ALA A 46 -26.11 -35.01 -16.20
C ALA A 46 -24.72 -34.30 -16.15
N GLU A 47 -23.81 -34.72 -17.01
CA GLU A 47 -22.49 -34.08 -17.18
C GLU A 47 -22.61 -32.70 -17.85
N ALA A 48 -23.52 -32.57 -18.83
CA ALA A 48 -23.81 -31.28 -19.46
C ALA A 48 -24.39 -30.28 -18.47
N ALA A 49 -25.24 -30.70 -17.53
CA ALA A 49 -25.77 -29.81 -16.50
C ALA A 49 -24.67 -29.27 -15.56
N LYS A 50 -23.73 -30.11 -15.18
CA LYS A 50 -22.55 -29.68 -14.38
C LYS A 50 -21.65 -28.72 -15.16
N ALA A 51 -21.41 -29.01 -16.44
CA ALA A 51 -20.60 -28.15 -17.29
C ALA A 51 -21.25 -26.76 -17.52
N ILE A 52 -22.59 -26.69 -17.61
CA ILE A 52 -23.31 -25.42 -17.71
C ILE A 52 -23.11 -24.57 -16.43
N VAL A 53 -23.20 -25.18 -15.24
CA VAL A 53 -22.94 -24.49 -13.98
C VAL A 53 -21.49 -23.96 -13.94
N HIS A 54 -20.54 -24.76 -14.38
CA HIS A 54 -19.13 -24.40 -14.42
C HIS A 54 -18.87 -23.22 -15.39
N VAL A 55 -19.53 -23.22 -16.54
CA VAL A 55 -19.49 -22.08 -17.47
C VAL A 55 -20.14 -20.82 -16.87
N GLN A 56 -21.24 -20.97 -16.13
CA GLN A 56 -21.85 -19.82 -15.44
C GLN A 56 -20.90 -19.20 -14.42
N GLN A 57 -20.18 -20.01 -13.67
CA GLN A 57 -19.15 -19.54 -12.74
C GLN A 57 -18.02 -18.78 -13.45
N PHE A 58 -17.57 -19.25 -14.61
CA PHE A 58 -16.61 -18.52 -15.44
C PHE A 58 -17.14 -17.16 -15.91
N LEU A 59 -18.37 -17.11 -16.41
CA LEU A 59 -18.98 -15.86 -16.88
C LEU A 59 -19.16 -14.85 -15.75
N GLU A 60 -19.52 -15.33 -14.56
CA GLU A 60 -19.60 -14.49 -13.37
C GLU A 60 -18.21 -13.96 -12.97
N ALA A 61 -17.20 -14.85 -12.90
CA ALA A 61 -15.83 -14.45 -12.63
C ALA A 61 -15.30 -13.41 -13.63
N TYR A 62 -15.60 -13.61 -14.91
CA TYR A 62 -15.22 -12.68 -15.96
C TYR A 62 -15.87 -11.30 -15.78
N GLN A 63 -17.17 -11.25 -15.45
CA GLN A 63 -17.90 -10.00 -15.19
C GLN A 63 -17.43 -9.29 -13.94
N LYS A 64 -16.94 -10.05 -12.96
CA LYS A 64 -16.47 -9.53 -11.67
C LYS A 64 -14.95 -9.28 -11.62
N TYR A 65 -14.24 -9.51 -12.72
CA TYR A 65 -12.78 -9.40 -12.80
C TYR A 65 -12.04 -10.30 -11.80
N ASP A 66 -12.62 -11.45 -11.44
CA ASP A 66 -12.00 -12.45 -10.57
C ASP A 66 -10.93 -13.24 -11.34
N GLN A 67 -9.71 -12.69 -11.35
CA GLN A 67 -8.59 -13.21 -12.13
C GLN A 67 -8.24 -14.66 -11.78
N LEU A 68 -8.25 -15.00 -10.49
CA LEU A 68 -7.91 -16.34 -10.02
C LEU A 68 -9.00 -17.36 -10.40
N ALA A 69 -10.27 -16.99 -10.33
CA ALA A 69 -11.35 -17.86 -10.77
C ALA A 69 -11.32 -18.11 -12.28
N ILE A 70 -11.01 -17.08 -13.08
CA ILE A 70 -10.83 -17.23 -14.53
C ILE A 70 -9.66 -18.16 -14.84
N ALA A 71 -8.51 -17.97 -14.20
CA ALA A 71 -7.31 -18.79 -14.39
C ALA A 71 -7.56 -20.25 -14.01
N ASP A 72 -8.19 -20.50 -12.86
CA ASP A 72 -8.55 -21.83 -12.39
C ASP A 72 -9.45 -22.54 -13.41
N TRP A 73 -10.49 -21.85 -13.89
CA TRP A 73 -11.41 -22.41 -14.89
C TRP A 73 -10.69 -22.79 -16.20
N LEU A 74 -9.82 -21.92 -16.71
CA LEU A 74 -9.05 -22.19 -17.94
C LEU A 74 -8.13 -23.40 -17.77
N CYS A 75 -7.50 -23.54 -16.61
CA CYS A 75 -6.65 -24.72 -16.31
C CYS A 75 -7.46 -26.01 -16.19
N GLU A 76 -8.62 -25.99 -15.51
CA GLU A 76 -9.49 -27.13 -15.33
C GLU A 76 -10.01 -27.68 -16.69
N GLU A 77 -10.49 -26.79 -17.54
CA GLU A 77 -10.98 -27.14 -18.85
C GLU A 77 -9.86 -27.65 -19.79
N ALA A 78 -8.66 -27.07 -19.67
CA ALA A 78 -7.49 -27.53 -20.41
C ALA A 78 -7.01 -28.93 -19.95
N ALA A 79 -7.09 -29.23 -18.65
CA ALA A 79 -6.61 -30.47 -18.07
C ALA A 79 -7.62 -31.64 -18.17
N GLY A 80 -8.94 -31.32 -18.22
CA GLY A 80 -10.02 -32.31 -18.10
C GLY A 80 -10.20 -32.76 -16.64
N ALA A 81 -11.25 -32.27 -16.00
CA ALA A 81 -11.48 -32.25 -14.56
C ALA A 81 -11.22 -33.58 -13.82
N GLN A 82 -10.44 -33.50 -12.74
CA GLN A 82 -10.46 -34.47 -11.64
C GLN A 82 -10.67 -33.69 -10.32
N SER A 83 -11.83 -33.85 -9.72
CA SER A 83 -12.13 -33.34 -8.39
C SER A 83 -11.59 -34.27 -7.30
N LEU A 84 -10.75 -33.77 -6.41
CA LEU A 84 -10.22 -34.49 -5.25
C LEU A 84 -11.06 -34.23 -3.98
N PRO A 85 -11.11 -35.19 -3.03
CA PRO A 85 -11.95 -35.10 -1.83
C PRO A 85 -11.35 -34.22 -0.73
N ASN A 86 -12.23 -33.56 0.02
CA ASN A 86 -12.01 -32.56 1.04
C ASN A 86 -11.57 -33.16 2.39
N ARG A 87 -10.35 -32.92 2.89
CA ARG A 87 -9.94 -33.16 4.28
C ARG A 87 -8.98 -32.08 4.77
N LEU A 88 -9.37 -31.35 5.83
CA LEU A 88 -8.52 -30.42 6.57
C LEU A 88 -7.52 -31.23 7.43
N SER A 89 -6.21 -30.94 7.35
CA SER A 89 -5.20 -31.58 8.17
C SER A 89 -3.97 -30.69 8.44
N GLU A 90 -4.13 -29.63 9.21
CA GLU A 90 -3.02 -29.04 9.98
C GLU A 90 -3.57 -28.68 11.38
N ASP A 91 -2.75 -28.87 12.44
CA ASP A 91 -3.11 -28.42 13.78
C ASP A 91 -3.07 -26.89 13.82
N THR A 92 -4.23 -26.30 13.65
CA THR A 92 -4.40 -24.85 13.60
C THR A 92 -3.93 -24.14 14.89
N GLY A 93 -3.94 -24.86 16.03
CA GLY A 93 -3.48 -24.35 17.31
C GLY A 93 -1.94 -24.20 17.37
N GLU A 94 -1.19 -25.05 16.66
CA GLU A 94 0.27 -24.94 16.56
C GLU A 94 0.65 -23.79 15.62
N VAL A 95 0.01 -23.71 14.46
CA VAL A 95 0.24 -22.64 13.47
C VAL A 95 0.03 -21.26 14.07
N LEU A 96 -1.08 -21.06 14.77
CA LEU A 96 -1.36 -19.79 15.45
C LEU A 96 -0.27 -19.42 16.46
N ARG A 97 0.12 -20.36 17.33
CA ARG A 97 1.16 -20.11 18.35
C ARG A 97 2.51 -19.70 17.75
N GLU A 98 2.94 -20.35 16.67
CA GLU A 98 4.19 -20.02 15.99
C GLU A 98 4.13 -18.62 15.32
N ASN A 99 3.03 -18.32 14.65
CA ASN A 99 2.78 -17.02 14.05
C ASN A 99 2.74 -15.90 15.09
N GLU A 100 2.02 -16.10 16.21
CA GLU A 100 1.93 -15.11 17.30
C GLU A 100 3.29 -14.87 17.96
N ALA A 101 4.09 -15.92 18.20
CA ALA A 101 5.43 -15.78 18.75
C ALA A 101 6.34 -14.95 17.82
N ALA A 102 6.25 -15.18 16.50
CA ALA A 102 6.97 -14.41 15.51
C ALA A 102 6.52 -12.94 15.48
N LEU A 103 5.20 -12.72 15.53
CA LEU A 103 4.61 -11.39 15.49
C LEU A 103 4.94 -10.57 16.74
N GLN A 104 4.88 -11.19 17.92
CA GLN A 104 5.24 -10.56 19.19
C GLN A 104 6.71 -10.10 19.20
N GLN A 105 7.61 -10.91 18.66
CA GLN A 105 9.02 -10.57 18.52
C GLN A 105 9.21 -9.39 17.55
N LYS A 106 8.47 -9.37 16.43
CA LYS A 106 8.58 -8.36 15.37
C LYS A 106 8.00 -7.02 15.78
N TRP A 107 6.79 -7.02 16.33
CA TRP A 107 6.02 -5.81 16.56
C TRP A 107 6.13 -5.22 17.97
N LYS A 108 6.60 -5.98 18.96
CA LYS A 108 6.71 -5.53 20.36
C LYS A 108 5.47 -4.74 20.80
N ASP A 109 5.54 -3.40 20.78
CA ASP A 109 4.46 -2.53 21.24
C ASP A 109 3.19 -2.58 20.36
N GLN A 110 3.34 -2.85 19.07
CA GLN A 110 2.22 -2.95 18.13
C GLN A 110 1.46 -4.28 18.23
N TYR A 111 2.05 -5.29 18.88
CA TYR A 111 1.42 -6.59 19.08
C TYR A 111 0.15 -6.51 19.92
N GLU A 112 0.05 -5.58 20.86
CA GLU A 112 -1.16 -5.36 21.66
C GLU A 112 -2.33 -4.88 20.78
N ASN A 113 -2.09 -4.12 19.72
CA ASN A 113 -3.12 -3.73 18.76
C ASN A 113 -3.71 -4.94 18.04
N TYR A 114 -2.85 -5.91 17.66
CA TYR A 114 -3.31 -7.18 17.08
C TYR A 114 -4.16 -7.98 18.08
N LYS A 115 -3.73 -8.13 19.31
CA LYS A 115 -4.48 -8.86 20.35
C LYS A 115 -5.84 -8.26 20.65
N ASN A 116 -5.92 -6.92 20.59
CA ASN A 116 -7.16 -6.19 20.86
C ASN A 116 -8.06 -6.09 19.62
N LEU A 117 -7.65 -6.68 18.50
CA LEU A 117 -8.45 -6.72 17.30
C LEU A 117 -9.67 -7.60 17.55
N TYR A 118 -10.84 -6.98 17.69
CA TYR A 118 -12.08 -7.71 17.79
C TYR A 118 -12.51 -8.19 16.42
N ILE A 119 -12.18 -9.43 16.11
CA ILE A 119 -12.65 -10.10 14.90
C ILE A 119 -14.03 -10.64 15.23
N GLN A 120 -15.08 -9.95 14.79
CA GLN A 120 -16.41 -10.54 14.75
C GLN A 120 -16.35 -11.79 13.86
N ASP A 121 -17.18 -12.80 14.15
CA ASP A 121 -17.41 -13.92 13.22
C ASP A 121 -17.81 -13.32 11.87
N SER A 122 -16.82 -13.09 11.06
CA SER A 122 -16.96 -12.33 9.84
C SER A 122 -17.55 -13.21 8.77
N GLN A 123 -18.75 -12.87 8.31
CA GLN A 123 -19.31 -13.48 7.09
C GLN A 123 -18.56 -13.04 5.83
N ARG A 124 -17.65 -12.04 5.95
CA ARG A 124 -16.92 -11.46 4.82
C ARG A 124 -15.66 -12.22 4.45
N CYS A 125 -14.94 -12.77 5.42
CA CYS A 125 -13.74 -13.56 5.17
C CYS A 125 -13.99 -15.02 5.56
N SER A 126 -13.72 -15.94 4.65
CA SER A 126 -13.90 -17.38 4.86
C SER A 126 -12.68 -18.17 4.36
N LEU A 127 -12.60 -19.43 4.76
CA LEU A 127 -11.53 -20.33 4.37
C LEU A 127 -12.10 -21.49 3.58
N LYS A 128 -11.46 -21.85 2.47
CA LYS A 128 -11.80 -23.03 1.69
C LYS A 128 -10.54 -23.80 1.33
N GLN A 129 -10.66 -25.11 1.22
CA GLN A 129 -9.55 -25.98 0.85
C GLN A 129 -9.43 -26.08 -0.66
N ALA A 130 -8.23 -25.86 -1.20
CA ALA A 130 -7.91 -26.03 -2.59
C ALA A 130 -7.71 -27.50 -2.98
N GLY A 131 -7.56 -27.78 -4.28
CA GLY A 131 -7.30 -29.11 -4.81
C GLY A 131 -6.02 -29.76 -4.27
N ASP A 132 -4.98 -28.95 -4.00
CA ASP A 132 -3.72 -29.38 -3.37
C ASP A 132 -3.79 -29.51 -1.84
N GLN A 133 -4.99 -29.53 -1.27
CA GLN A 133 -5.28 -29.66 0.17
C GLN A 133 -4.78 -28.50 1.03
N LYS A 134 -4.51 -27.35 0.46
CA LYS A 134 -4.07 -26.16 1.18
C LYS A 134 -5.22 -25.20 1.43
N PRO A 135 -5.23 -24.49 2.59
CA PRO A 135 -6.25 -23.49 2.87
C PRO A 135 -6.07 -22.26 1.96
N VAL A 136 -7.16 -21.77 1.40
CA VAL A 136 -7.25 -20.56 0.60
C VAL A 136 -8.27 -19.61 1.24
N LEU A 137 -7.87 -18.40 1.47
CA LEU A 137 -8.71 -17.33 1.96
C LEU A 137 -9.63 -16.83 0.85
N GLN A 138 -10.88 -16.59 1.21
CA GLN A 138 -11.90 -16.03 0.34
C GLN A 138 -12.50 -14.80 0.99
N VAL A 139 -12.76 -13.78 0.19
CA VAL A 139 -13.32 -12.49 0.65
C VAL A 139 -14.57 -12.16 -0.15
N VAL A 140 -15.65 -11.83 0.56
CA VAL A 140 -16.88 -11.33 -0.06
C VAL A 140 -16.72 -9.84 -0.32
N SER A 141 -16.85 -9.42 -1.57
CA SER A 141 -16.86 -8.03 -2.00
C SER A 141 -17.86 -7.85 -3.13
N GLN A 142 -18.73 -6.84 -3.06
CA GLN A 142 -19.72 -6.53 -4.09
C GLN A 142 -20.58 -7.74 -4.52
N ASP A 143 -21.05 -8.52 -3.53
CA ASP A 143 -21.87 -9.74 -3.71
C ASP A 143 -21.19 -10.87 -4.51
N HIS A 144 -19.84 -10.85 -4.58
CA HIS A 144 -19.02 -11.90 -5.15
C HIS A 144 -17.99 -12.43 -4.15
N ILE A 145 -17.62 -13.71 -4.26
CA ILE A 145 -16.62 -14.37 -3.42
C ILE A 145 -15.30 -14.43 -4.19
N TYR A 146 -14.38 -13.54 -3.86
CA TYR A 146 -13.04 -13.54 -4.42
C TYR A 146 -12.11 -14.48 -3.67
N ARG A 147 -11.29 -15.22 -4.39
CA ARG A 147 -10.21 -16.06 -3.85
C ARG A 147 -8.93 -15.24 -3.77
N LEU A 148 -8.13 -15.50 -2.75
CA LEU A 148 -6.82 -14.85 -2.62
C LEU A 148 -5.65 -15.77 -3.01
N ASN A 149 -5.94 -16.96 -3.53
CA ASN A 149 -5.03 -17.87 -4.22
C ASN A 149 -5.85 -18.83 -5.10
N SER A 150 -5.19 -19.65 -5.92
CA SER A 150 -5.82 -20.69 -6.75
C SER A 150 -6.55 -21.73 -5.90
N MET A 151 -7.73 -22.16 -6.36
CA MET A 151 -8.47 -23.26 -5.77
C MET A 151 -8.04 -24.62 -6.33
N ASN A 152 -7.22 -24.66 -7.37
CA ASN A 152 -6.74 -25.89 -8.00
C ASN A 152 -5.41 -26.31 -7.37
N ASP A 153 -4.37 -25.48 -7.55
CA ASP A 153 -3.00 -25.73 -7.09
C ASP A 153 -2.39 -24.39 -6.62
N THR A 154 -2.41 -24.19 -5.30
CA THR A 154 -1.91 -22.95 -4.69
C THR A 154 -0.41 -22.76 -4.93
N LYS A 155 0.35 -23.86 -4.99
CA LYS A 155 1.79 -23.84 -5.21
C LYS A 155 2.11 -23.41 -6.64
N ALA A 156 1.52 -24.09 -7.63
CA ALA A 156 1.74 -23.80 -9.04
C ALA A 156 1.34 -22.35 -9.38
N ALA A 157 0.21 -21.85 -8.86
CA ALA A 157 -0.21 -20.47 -9.04
C ALA A 157 0.77 -19.47 -8.41
N SER A 158 1.26 -19.74 -7.19
CA SER A 158 2.22 -18.87 -6.51
C SER A 158 3.57 -18.82 -7.22
N GLU A 159 4.06 -19.97 -7.70
CA GLU A 159 5.28 -20.04 -8.52
C GLU A 159 5.08 -19.32 -9.87
N CYS A 160 3.91 -19.45 -10.49
CA CYS A 160 3.57 -18.74 -11.72
C CYS A 160 3.60 -17.23 -11.53
N TYR A 161 3.01 -16.72 -10.45
CA TYR A 161 3.07 -15.30 -10.10
C TYR A 161 4.51 -14.83 -9.90
N ALA A 162 5.30 -15.56 -9.13
CA ALA A 162 6.70 -15.20 -8.86
C ALA A 162 7.57 -15.17 -10.12
N ARG A 163 7.30 -16.01 -11.13
CA ARG A 163 8.01 -16.00 -12.43
C ARG A 163 7.89 -14.66 -13.17
N ARG A 164 6.80 -13.90 -12.98
CA ARG A 164 6.68 -12.52 -13.52
C ARG A 164 7.84 -11.64 -13.08
N TYR A 165 8.34 -11.85 -11.87
CA TYR A 165 9.41 -11.08 -11.22
C TYR A 165 10.74 -11.84 -11.21
N GLY A 166 11.04 -12.61 -12.26
CA GLY A 166 12.20 -13.49 -12.32
C GLY A 166 13.56 -12.82 -12.13
N LYS A 167 13.62 -11.48 -12.22
CA LYS A 167 14.81 -10.66 -11.92
C LYS A 167 14.62 -9.79 -10.67
N ILE A 168 13.84 -10.27 -9.72
CA ILE A 168 13.55 -9.51 -8.49
C ILE A 168 14.81 -9.16 -7.70
N GLN A 169 15.88 -9.98 -7.81
CA GLN A 169 17.18 -9.72 -7.20
C GLN A 169 17.88 -8.45 -7.74
N ASP A 170 17.48 -7.93 -8.90
CA ASP A 170 18.08 -6.72 -9.49
C ASP A 170 17.49 -5.43 -8.90
N TYR A 171 16.42 -5.53 -8.12
CA TYR A 171 15.80 -4.40 -7.44
C TYR A 171 16.40 -4.19 -6.05
N ALA A 172 16.42 -2.94 -5.61
CA ALA A 172 16.91 -2.56 -4.28
C ALA A 172 15.84 -2.70 -3.19
N GLY A 173 14.56 -2.61 -3.57
CA GLY A 173 13.43 -2.75 -2.65
C GLY A 173 12.21 -3.35 -3.33
N ILE A 174 11.43 -4.06 -2.53
CA ILE A 174 10.23 -4.78 -2.97
C ILE A 174 9.05 -4.32 -2.12
N CYS A 175 8.02 -3.81 -2.78
CA CYS A 175 6.80 -3.36 -2.16
C CYS A 175 5.65 -4.28 -2.56
N ILE A 176 5.17 -5.09 -1.62
CA ILE A 176 4.13 -6.10 -1.85
C ILE A 176 2.81 -5.58 -1.28
N TYR A 177 1.78 -5.52 -2.13
CA TYR A 177 0.41 -5.20 -1.73
C TYR A 177 -0.41 -6.49 -1.64
N GLY A 178 -0.75 -6.88 -0.42
CA GLY A 178 -1.39 -8.12 -0.04
C GLY A 178 -0.41 -9.12 0.59
N LEU A 179 -0.91 -9.92 1.53
CA LEU A 179 -0.20 -11.03 2.15
C LEU A 179 -0.93 -12.35 1.91
N ALA A 180 -2.27 -12.32 2.01
CA ALA A 180 -3.13 -13.48 1.89
C ALA A 180 -2.65 -14.67 2.74
N ASP A 181 -2.50 -15.85 2.13
CA ASP A 181 -1.99 -17.07 2.78
C ASP A 181 -0.46 -17.14 2.88
N GLY A 182 0.23 -16.10 2.45
CA GLY A 182 1.70 -15.97 2.47
C GLY A 182 2.45 -16.77 1.40
N ARG A 183 1.78 -17.63 0.60
CA ARG A 183 2.47 -18.51 -0.36
C ARG A 183 3.10 -17.73 -1.51
N ILE A 184 2.36 -16.81 -2.11
CA ILE A 184 2.89 -15.94 -3.18
C ILE A 184 4.07 -15.12 -2.65
N VAL A 185 3.93 -14.54 -1.47
CA VAL A 185 5.00 -13.76 -0.83
C VAL A 185 6.24 -14.63 -0.62
N ARG A 186 6.07 -15.84 -0.12
CA ARG A 186 7.19 -16.79 0.10
C ARG A 186 7.91 -17.14 -1.20
N GLU A 187 7.18 -17.33 -2.30
CA GLU A 187 7.80 -17.59 -3.61
C GLU A 187 8.56 -16.37 -4.13
N LEU A 188 8.07 -15.15 -3.89
CA LEU A 188 8.82 -13.93 -4.19
C LEU A 188 10.12 -13.84 -3.36
N LEU A 189 10.03 -14.10 -2.05
CA LEU A 189 11.17 -14.02 -1.13
C LEU A 189 12.29 -15.01 -1.47
N LYS A 190 11.97 -16.19 -2.00
CA LYS A 190 12.97 -17.18 -2.46
C LYS A 190 13.90 -16.64 -3.55
N ASN A 191 13.43 -15.69 -4.35
CA ASN A 191 14.19 -15.09 -5.44
C ASN A 191 14.95 -13.82 -5.02
N CYS A 192 14.84 -13.41 -3.75
CA CYS A 192 15.55 -12.26 -3.19
C CYS A 192 17.00 -12.60 -2.86
N ASN A 193 17.87 -11.60 -2.91
CA ASN A 193 19.31 -11.77 -2.62
C ASN A 193 19.70 -11.46 -1.15
N GLY A 194 18.71 -11.21 -0.27
CA GLY A 194 18.91 -10.93 1.14
C GLY A 194 19.42 -9.51 1.47
N THR A 195 19.69 -8.67 0.47
CA THR A 195 20.09 -7.26 0.69
C THR A 195 18.94 -6.27 0.49
N GLN A 196 17.83 -6.72 -0.05
CA GLN A 196 16.67 -5.90 -0.40
C GLN A 196 15.84 -5.58 0.84
N GLU A 197 15.33 -4.35 0.91
CA GLU A 197 14.28 -3.97 1.85
C GLU A 197 12.92 -4.41 1.29
N ILE A 198 12.10 -5.02 2.13
CA ILE A 198 10.82 -5.60 1.72
C ILE A 198 9.71 -4.99 2.55
N LEU A 199 8.76 -4.33 1.90
CA LEU A 199 7.54 -3.83 2.53
C LEU A 199 6.37 -4.70 2.11
N ILE A 200 5.70 -5.31 3.08
CA ILE A 200 4.44 -6.02 2.88
C ILE A 200 3.33 -5.19 3.51
N TYR A 201 2.35 -4.81 2.73
CA TYR A 201 1.16 -4.11 3.19
C TYR A 201 -0.09 -4.98 2.97
N GLU A 202 -0.70 -5.41 4.06
CA GLU A 202 -1.98 -6.11 4.02
C GLU A 202 -3.12 -5.11 4.29
N PRO A 203 -4.01 -4.86 3.33
CA PRO A 203 -5.07 -3.86 3.47
C PRO A 203 -6.25 -4.30 4.33
N ASP A 204 -6.25 -5.54 4.83
CA ASP A 204 -7.39 -6.12 5.54
C ASP A 204 -6.97 -6.90 6.78
N ALA A 205 -7.28 -6.35 7.95
CA ALA A 205 -6.99 -6.97 9.25
C ALA A 205 -7.73 -8.31 9.46
N GLU A 206 -8.91 -8.50 8.86
CA GLU A 206 -9.63 -9.78 8.97
C GLU A 206 -8.94 -10.88 8.16
N VAL A 207 -8.51 -10.56 6.94
CA VAL A 207 -7.72 -11.48 6.11
C VAL A 207 -6.44 -11.86 6.83
N PHE A 208 -5.74 -10.87 7.40
CA PHE A 208 -4.53 -11.11 8.17
C PHE A 208 -4.79 -12.04 9.37
N ALA A 209 -5.83 -11.78 10.14
CA ALA A 209 -6.14 -12.60 11.30
C ALA A 209 -6.54 -14.04 10.93
N GLN A 210 -7.33 -14.24 9.87
CA GLN A 210 -7.64 -15.57 9.37
C GLN A 210 -6.38 -16.29 8.85
N ALA A 211 -5.49 -15.56 8.20
CA ALA A 211 -4.20 -16.11 7.77
C ALA A 211 -3.33 -16.54 8.96
N MET A 212 -3.28 -15.74 10.03
CA MET A 212 -2.56 -16.06 11.28
C MET A 212 -3.04 -17.35 11.92
N HIS A 213 -4.35 -17.65 11.84
CA HIS A 213 -4.94 -18.86 12.40
C HIS A 213 -4.73 -20.13 11.56
N HIS A 214 -4.64 -19.99 10.25
CA HIS A 214 -4.76 -21.13 9.34
C HIS A 214 -3.58 -21.31 8.37
N CYS A 215 -2.70 -20.32 8.25
CA CYS A 215 -1.58 -20.33 7.32
C CYS A 215 -0.27 -20.08 8.05
N ARG A 216 0.77 -20.82 7.71
CA ARG A 216 2.10 -20.54 8.26
C ARG A 216 2.63 -19.24 7.70
N LEU A 217 2.86 -18.27 8.57
CA LEU A 217 3.41 -16.95 8.25
C LEU A 217 4.67 -16.63 9.05
N ASP A 218 5.01 -17.44 10.04
CA ASP A 218 6.09 -17.20 10.98
C ASP A 218 7.46 -17.01 10.30
N ASP A 219 7.73 -17.73 9.22
CA ASP A 219 8.94 -17.59 8.40
C ASP A 219 9.02 -16.20 7.71
N ILE A 220 7.91 -15.71 7.15
CA ILE A 220 7.83 -14.38 6.54
C ILE A 220 7.95 -13.30 7.61
N ILE A 221 7.25 -13.47 8.74
CA ILE A 221 7.23 -12.49 9.83
C ILE A 221 8.62 -12.36 10.46
N ARG A 222 9.36 -13.46 10.67
CA ARG A 222 10.70 -13.45 11.25
C ARG A 222 11.77 -12.89 10.32
N GLU A 223 11.51 -12.84 9.01
CA GLU A 223 12.48 -12.30 8.06
C GLU A 223 12.85 -10.84 8.44
N GLU A 224 14.14 -10.61 8.72
CA GLU A 224 14.63 -9.34 9.27
C GLU A 224 14.35 -8.16 8.34
N LYS A 225 14.50 -8.38 7.04
CA LYS A 225 14.30 -7.36 6.00
C LYS A 225 12.84 -7.08 5.68
N VAL A 226 11.92 -7.89 6.16
CA VAL A 226 10.49 -7.70 5.94
C VAL A 226 9.94 -6.67 6.92
N ARG A 227 9.34 -5.63 6.41
CA ARG A 227 8.51 -4.67 7.14
C ARG A 227 7.04 -5.00 6.88
N LEU A 228 6.37 -5.50 7.90
CA LEU A 228 4.96 -5.89 7.79
C LEU A 228 4.07 -4.77 8.33
N VAL A 229 3.19 -4.29 7.47
CA VAL A 229 2.16 -3.29 7.81
C VAL A 229 0.79 -3.87 7.49
N VAL A 230 -0.10 -3.84 8.46
CA VAL A 230 -1.49 -4.31 8.33
C VAL A 230 -2.45 -3.17 8.65
N ASP A 231 -3.32 -2.84 7.71
CA ASP A 231 -4.33 -1.81 7.92
C ASP A 231 -5.30 -2.22 9.04
N GLY A 232 -5.66 -1.26 9.90
CA GLY A 232 -6.45 -1.55 11.11
C GLY A 232 -5.64 -2.01 12.33
N ILE A 233 -4.33 -2.37 12.17
CA ILE A 233 -3.46 -2.76 13.28
C ILE A 233 -2.33 -1.76 13.46
N ASN A 234 -1.49 -1.59 12.44
CA ASN A 234 -0.36 -0.66 12.41
C ASN A 234 -0.27 0.13 11.11
N GLY A 235 -1.39 0.27 10.38
CA GLY A 235 -1.47 0.97 9.09
C GLY A 235 -0.92 2.40 9.11
N TRP A 236 -1.01 3.08 10.27
CA TRP A 236 -0.42 4.40 10.48
C TRP A 236 1.11 4.45 10.27
N SER A 237 1.79 3.31 10.38
CA SER A 237 3.24 3.21 10.16
C SER A 237 3.62 3.13 8.67
N LEU A 238 2.67 2.97 7.74
CA LEU A 238 2.93 2.81 6.32
C LEU A 238 3.79 3.94 5.75
N GLY A 239 3.40 5.19 6.01
CA GLY A 239 4.14 6.36 5.54
C GLY A 239 5.59 6.37 6.02
N LYS A 240 5.83 6.07 7.31
CA LYS A 240 7.19 5.98 7.87
C LYS A 240 7.99 4.85 7.21
N ASN A 241 7.41 3.67 7.03
CA ASN A 241 8.09 2.56 6.37
C ASN A 241 8.43 2.87 4.91
N MET A 242 7.52 3.55 4.17
CA MET A 242 7.80 4.01 2.81
C MET A 242 8.95 5.03 2.78
N GLU A 243 8.99 5.99 3.70
CA GLU A 243 10.06 6.99 3.81
C GLU A 243 11.43 6.36 4.08
N GLU A 244 11.48 5.29 4.88
CA GLU A 244 12.72 4.58 5.18
C GLU A 244 13.20 3.69 4.03
N ILE A 245 12.29 3.14 3.22
CA ILE A 245 12.62 2.25 2.10
C ILE A 245 12.91 3.04 0.83
N ILE A 246 12.14 4.11 0.56
CA ILE A 246 12.24 4.89 -0.67
C ILE A 246 13.27 5.98 -0.48
N THR A 247 14.37 5.89 -1.21
CA THR A 247 15.45 6.88 -1.21
C THR A 247 15.70 7.39 -2.63
N TYR A 248 16.37 8.53 -2.76
CA TYR A 248 16.76 9.05 -4.07
C TYR A 248 17.59 8.05 -4.88
N GLN A 249 18.46 7.27 -4.22
CA GLN A 249 19.34 6.31 -4.88
C GLN A 249 18.62 5.09 -5.43
N ASN A 250 17.53 4.64 -4.76
CA ASN A 250 16.85 3.40 -5.11
C ASN A 250 15.46 3.59 -5.71
N LYS A 251 14.93 4.81 -5.81
CA LYS A 251 13.56 5.08 -6.27
C LYS A 251 13.21 4.46 -7.64
N ASP A 252 14.19 4.33 -8.53
CA ASP A 252 14.04 3.71 -9.85
C ASP A 252 14.35 2.20 -9.84
N LEU A 253 14.75 1.66 -8.68
CA LEU A 253 15.08 0.26 -8.45
C LEU A 253 14.11 -0.39 -7.45
N LEU A 254 12.90 0.14 -7.35
CA LEU A 254 11.83 -0.45 -6.55
C LEU A 254 10.89 -1.22 -7.45
N VAL A 255 10.48 -2.39 -7.01
CA VAL A 255 9.45 -3.17 -7.69
C VAL A 255 8.18 -3.24 -6.83
N GLN A 256 7.04 -3.04 -7.48
CA GLN A 256 5.74 -3.17 -6.86
C GLN A 256 5.08 -4.48 -7.29
N CYS A 257 4.68 -5.27 -6.32
CA CYS A 257 3.99 -6.54 -6.49
C CYS A 257 2.60 -6.45 -5.89
N ILE A 258 1.56 -6.36 -6.71
CA ILE A 258 0.17 -6.41 -6.26
C ILE A 258 -0.32 -7.84 -6.42
N LEU A 259 -0.77 -8.48 -5.34
CA LEU A 259 -1.27 -9.84 -5.38
C LEU A 259 -2.56 -9.94 -6.21
N PRO A 260 -2.81 -11.05 -6.90
CA PRO A 260 -4.01 -11.23 -7.71
C PRO A 260 -5.30 -11.00 -6.91
N ASN A 261 -6.29 -10.38 -7.52
CA ASN A 261 -7.57 -9.96 -6.95
C ASN A 261 -7.52 -8.85 -5.90
N TYR A 262 -6.35 -8.49 -5.34
CA TYR A 262 -6.25 -7.42 -4.34
C TYR A 262 -6.58 -6.04 -4.90
N ASP A 263 -6.22 -5.78 -6.15
CA ASP A 263 -6.53 -4.56 -6.89
C ASP A 263 -8.03 -4.42 -7.18
N VAL A 264 -8.74 -5.52 -7.30
CA VAL A 264 -10.21 -5.54 -7.49
C VAL A 264 -10.93 -5.43 -6.15
N VAL A 265 -10.59 -6.30 -5.20
CA VAL A 265 -11.26 -6.39 -3.88
C VAL A 265 -11.04 -5.12 -3.05
N TYR A 266 -9.84 -4.55 -3.10
CA TYR A 266 -9.43 -3.37 -2.33
C TYR A 266 -9.02 -2.20 -3.22
N SER A 267 -9.73 -1.97 -4.32
CA SER A 267 -9.36 -1.04 -5.40
C SER A 267 -9.03 0.37 -4.91
N GLU A 268 -9.84 0.92 -4.02
CA GLU A 268 -9.59 2.28 -3.48
C GLU A 268 -8.34 2.32 -2.59
N LYS A 269 -8.18 1.35 -1.68
CA LYS A 269 -6.98 1.25 -0.82
C LYS A 269 -5.72 1.00 -1.65
N CYS A 270 -5.83 0.20 -2.71
CA CYS A 270 -4.73 -0.06 -3.64
C CYS A 270 -4.30 1.23 -4.37
N ARG A 271 -5.26 2.00 -4.85
CA ARG A 271 -4.99 3.31 -5.48
C ARG A 271 -4.29 4.26 -4.50
N ILE A 272 -4.79 4.38 -3.27
CA ILE A 272 -4.17 5.23 -2.24
C ILE A 272 -2.74 4.77 -1.96
N TYR A 273 -2.50 3.47 -1.83
CA TYR A 273 -1.17 2.90 -1.60
C TYR A 273 -0.19 3.24 -2.74
N VAL A 274 -0.62 3.10 -4.00
CA VAL A 274 0.19 3.45 -5.17
C VAL A 274 0.47 4.95 -5.22
N ASP A 275 -0.54 5.79 -4.98
CA ASP A 275 -0.40 7.26 -4.95
C ASP A 275 0.60 7.70 -3.87
N GLU A 276 0.56 7.08 -2.69
CA GLU A 276 1.52 7.32 -1.60
C GLU A 276 2.95 6.96 -2.02
N MET A 277 3.17 5.79 -2.63
CA MET A 277 4.48 5.40 -3.15
C MET A 277 5.02 6.45 -4.14
N ILE A 278 4.19 6.85 -5.11
CA ILE A 278 4.57 7.87 -6.10
C ILE A 278 4.88 9.20 -5.40
N ARG A 279 4.12 9.57 -4.38
CA ARG A 279 4.34 10.79 -3.59
C ARG A 279 5.71 10.76 -2.91
N PHE A 280 6.09 9.64 -2.28
CA PHE A 280 7.40 9.51 -1.64
C PHE A 280 8.54 9.54 -2.66
N MET A 281 8.41 8.85 -3.80
CA MET A 281 9.41 8.92 -4.88
C MET A 281 9.61 10.37 -5.39
N LYS A 282 8.52 11.12 -5.61
CA LYS A 282 8.58 12.52 -6.01
C LYS A 282 9.20 13.41 -4.93
N LYS A 283 8.90 13.15 -3.66
CA LYS A 283 9.49 13.87 -2.51
C LYS A 283 11.01 13.73 -2.52
N GLU A 284 11.54 12.53 -2.74
CA GLU A 284 12.98 12.28 -2.79
C GLU A 284 13.67 13.03 -3.94
N VAL A 285 13.04 13.06 -5.13
CA VAL A 285 13.54 13.85 -6.26
C VAL A 285 13.54 15.36 -5.92
N PHE A 286 12.46 15.84 -5.33
CA PHE A 286 12.34 17.26 -4.94
C PHE A 286 13.39 17.64 -3.88
N ASN A 287 13.56 16.82 -2.85
CA ASN A 287 14.54 17.04 -1.78
C ASN A 287 15.96 17.09 -2.38
N LYS A 288 16.30 16.14 -3.26
CA LYS A 288 17.62 16.09 -3.87
C LYS A 288 17.89 17.27 -4.81
N ASN A 289 16.89 17.69 -5.57
CA ASN A 289 17.01 18.90 -6.41
C ASN A 289 17.21 20.15 -5.54
N THR A 290 16.51 20.26 -4.42
CA THR A 290 16.71 21.38 -3.47
C THR A 290 18.11 21.36 -2.90
N GLU A 291 18.61 20.20 -2.48
CA GLU A 291 19.98 20.04 -1.98
C GLU A 291 21.03 20.45 -3.03
N LEU A 292 20.89 19.97 -4.27
CA LEU A 292 21.83 20.25 -5.35
C LEU A 292 21.79 21.71 -5.80
N LEU A 293 20.61 22.30 -5.90
CA LEU A 293 20.45 23.65 -6.43
C LEU A 293 20.61 24.74 -5.36
N ARG A 294 20.32 24.43 -4.10
CA ARG A 294 20.27 25.38 -2.99
C ARG A 294 21.21 25.08 -1.83
N GLY A 295 21.87 23.90 -1.84
CA GLY A 295 22.69 23.43 -0.72
C GLY A 295 23.80 24.40 -0.34
N ALA A 296 24.54 24.94 -1.33
CA ALA A 296 25.58 25.92 -1.09
C ALA A 296 25.00 27.21 -0.46
N GLN A 297 23.89 27.72 -1.00
CA GLN A 297 23.22 28.92 -0.48
C GLN A 297 22.71 28.69 0.95
N ILE A 298 22.16 27.52 1.25
CA ILE A 298 21.70 27.18 2.63
C ILE A 298 22.89 27.15 3.58
N ALA A 299 24.03 26.56 3.17
CA ALA A 299 25.24 26.53 3.98
C ALA A 299 25.80 27.93 4.24
N ASP A 300 25.87 28.75 3.19
CA ASP A 300 26.32 30.15 3.31
C ASP A 300 25.41 30.98 4.23
N ASN A 301 24.10 30.85 4.08
CA ASN A 301 23.12 31.50 4.94
C ASN A 301 23.28 31.05 6.40
N LEU A 302 23.48 29.76 6.65
CA LEU A 302 23.71 29.24 8.00
C LEU A 302 24.97 29.82 8.62
N MET A 303 26.08 29.86 7.88
CA MET A 303 27.35 30.43 8.36
C MET A 303 27.27 31.91 8.62
N GLN A 304 26.58 32.69 7.76
CA GLN A 304 26.39 34.11 7.93
C GLN A 304 25.51 34.44 9.15
N ASN A 305 24.48 33.63 9.40
CA ASN A 305 23.55 33.81 10.51
C ASN A 305 24.04 33.16 11.82
N LEU A 306 25.16 32.41 11.80
CA LEU A 306 25.64 31.68 12.98
C LEU A 306 25.86 32.59 14.22
N PRO A 307 26.44 33.79 14.13
CA PRO A 307 26.55 34.67 15.31
C PRO A 307 25.19 35.01 15.93
N ALA A 308 24.21 35.40 15.09
CA ALA A 308 22.87 35.74 15.57
C ALA A 308 22.13 34.48 16.14
N LEU A 309 22.39 33.28 15.58
CA LEU A 309 21.84 32.04 16.11
C LEU A 309 22.40 31.67 17.48
N LEU A 310 23.69 31.98 17.74
CA LEU A 310 24.34 31.70 19.02
C LEU A 310 23.91 32.68 20.11
N GLU A 311 23.54 33.90 19.73
CA GLU A 311 23.07 34.96 20.65
C GLU A 311 21.54 34.91 20.83
N GLY A 312 20.82 34.34 19.90
CA GLY A 312 19.36 34.25 19.90
C GLY A 312 18.80 33.11 20.76
N ALA A 313 17.52 33.21 21.05
CA ALA A 313 16.79 32.14 21.72
C ALA A 313 16.46 31.00 20.75
N SER A 314 16.56 29.75 21.20
CA SER A 314 16.06 28.60 20.45
C SER A 314 14.52 28.57 20.41
N VAL A 315 13.94 27.82 19.45
CA VAL A 315 12.49 27.58 19.41
C VAL A 315 12.02 26.95 20.72
N GLU A 316 12.82 26.04 21.29
CA GLU A 316 12.54 25.37 22.58
C GLU A 316 12.57 26.39 23.74
N GLY A 317 13.55 27.30 23.74
CA GLY A 317 13.61 28.42 24.72
C GLY A 317 12.41 29.35 24.58
N MET A 318 11.99 29.66 23.36
CA MET A 318 10.77 30.42 23.09
C MET A 318 9.51 29.72 23.63
N GLN A 319 9.39 28.42 23.42
CA GLN A 319 8.26 27.62 23.91
C GLN A 319 8.18 27.67 25.44
N THR A 320 9.31 27.53 26.13
CA THR A 320 9.40 27.66 27.59
C THR A 320 9.00 29.05 28.05
N TYR A 321 9.56 30.08 27.44
CA TYR A 321 9.24 31.47 27.76
C TYR A 321 7.74 31.79 27.59
N PHE A 322 7.14 31.36 26.48
CA PHE A 322 5.72 31.58 26.23
C PHE A 322 4.84 30.78 27.20
N GLY A 323 5.24 29.57 27.58
CA GLY A 323 4.50 28.79 28.58
C GLY A 323 4.48 29.43 29.96
N GLU A 324 5.51 30.22 30.28
CA GLU A 324 5.62 30.93 31.59
C GLU A 324 5.01 32.35 31.58
N HIS A 325 4.95 33.02 30.42
CA HIS A 325 4.67 34.46 30.35
C HIS A 325 3.45 34.82 29.48
N LEU A 326 2.96 33.91 28.65
CA LEU A 326 1.76 34.14 27.85
C LEU A 326 0.53 33.51 28.52
N ASP A 327 -0.52 34.34 28.60
CA ASP A 327 -1.84 33.83 28.95
C ASP A 327 -2.30 32.87 27.85
N THR A 328 -2.70 31.64 28.24
CA THR A 328 -3.16 30.59 27.32
C THR A 328 -4.46 30.97 26.61
N GLU A 329 -5.16 32.00 27.04
CA GLU A 329 -6.39 32.49 26.42
C GLU A 329 -6.14 33.52 25.29
N VAL A 330 -4.89 33.99 25.10
CA VAL A 330 -4.57 34.90 23.99
C VAL A 330 -4.59 34.15 22.66
N PRO A 331 -5.47 34.50 21.71
CA PRO A 331 -5.55 33.82 20.43
C PRO A 331 -4.31 34.11 19.58
N ALA A 332 -3.82 33.07 18.82
CA ALA A 332 -2.78 33.23 17.82
C ALA A 332 -3.39 33.27 16.41
N ILE A 333 -2.93 34.20 15.58
CA ILE A 333 -3.37 34.36 14.19
C ILE A 333 -2.16 34.17 13.27
N ILE A 334 -2.19 33.09 12.46
CA ILE A 334 -1.19 32.84 11.43
C ILE A 334 -1.63 33.56 10.15
N VAL A 335 -0.78 34.47 9.66
CA VAL A 335 -1.03 35.29 8.49
C VAL A 335 -0.20 34.85 7.32
N SER A 336 -0.87 34.37 6.27
CA SER A 336 -0.25 33.96 5.02
C SER A 336 -0.74 34.82 3.85
N ALA A 337 0.06 34.94 2.79
CA ALA A 337 -0.34 35.69 1.59
C ALA A 337 -1.46 34.98 0.84
N GLY A 338 -2.42 35.77 0.34
CA GLY A 338 -3.51 35.28 -0.48
C GLY A 338 -4.66 36.27 -0.58
N PRO A 339 -5.64 36.02 -1.45
CA PRO A 339 -6.78 36.95 -1.67
C PRO A 339 -7.63 37.20 -0.41
N SER A 340 -7.59 36.30 0.57
CA SER A 340 -8.25 36.49 1.87
C SER A 340 -7.54 37.53 2.74
N LEU A 341 -6.21 37.61 2.65
CA LEU A 341 -5.44 38.64 3.37
C LEU A 341 -5.83 40.04 2.88
N ASP A 342 -5.90 40.25 1.56
CA ASP A 342 -6.25 41.55 0.99
C ASP A 342 -7.61 42.05 1.49
N LYS A 343 -8.56 41.12 1.69
CA LYS A 343 -9.91 41.44 2.19
C LYS A 343 -9.94 41.75 3.70
N ASN A 344 -9.07 41.09 4.47
CA ASN A 344 -9.16 41.07 5.92
C ASN A 344 -8.03 41.82 6.60
N ILE A 345 -7.07 42.38 5.86
CA ILE A 345 -5.83 43.00 6.43
C ILE A 345 -6.14 44.12 7.42
N ARG A 346 -7.19 44.92 7.16
CA ARG A 346 -7.62 45.97 8.08
C ARG A 346 -8.16 45.45 9.42
N MET A 347 -8.69 44.23 9.42
CA MET A 347 -9.15 43.58 10.66
C MET A 347 -7.97 43.11 11.51
N LEU A 348 -6.85 42.71 10.87
CA LEU A 348 -5.62 42.37 11.58
C LEU A 348 -5.05 43.55 12.33
N LYS A 349 -5.16 44.77 11.79
CA LYS A 349 -4.76 46.00 12.49
C LYS A 349 -5.52 46.19 13.82
N ARG A 350 -6.79 45.78 13.86
CA ARG A 350 -7.62 45.82 15.09
C ARG A 350 -7.28 44.63 16.04
N ALA A 351 -6.82 43.52 15.52
CA ALA A 351 -6.44 42.34 16.30
C ALA A 351 -5.07 42.52 16.99
N LYS A 352 -4.20 43.40 16.47
CA LYS A 352 -2.90 43.68 17.07
C LYS A 352 -3.07 44.17 18.51
N GLY A 353 -2.35 43.53 19.44
CA GLY A 353 -2.46 43.76 20.89
C GLY A 353 -3.56 42.97 21.59
N HIS A 354 -4.44 42.28 20.83
CA HIS A 354 -5.46 41.36 21.34
C HIS A 354 -5.25 39.92 20.88
N ALA A 355 -4.34 39.71 19.93
CA ALA A 355 -3.95 38.38 19.40
C ALA A 355 -2.46 38.40 19.10
N PHE A 356 -1.85 37.22 19.17
CA PHE A 356 -0.45 37.00 18.80
C PHE A 356 -0.36 36.77 17.29
N LEU A 357 0.31 37.66 16.56
CA LEU A 357 0.36 37.62 15.10
C LEU A 357 1.64 36.95 14.62
N ILE A 358 1.48 35.86 13.86
CA ILE A 358 2.58 35.11 13.22
C ILE A 358 2.51 35.34 11.72
N GLY A 359 3.44 36.10 11.16
CA GLY A 359 3.49 36.39 9.72
C GLY A 359 4.45 35.46 8.99
N VAL A 360 4.01 34.83 7.89
CA VAL A 360 4.93 34.12 6.98
C VAL A 360 5.57 35.12 6.01
N ASP A 361 6.75 34.83 5.50
CA ASP A 361 7.57 35.69 4.64
C ASP A 361 6.78 36.34 3.48
N SER A 362 5.93 35.58 2.81
CA SER A 362 5.12 36.07 1.69
C SER A 362 4.07 37.09 2.09
N ALA A 363 3.64 37.10 3.36
CA ALA A 363 2.66 38.05 3.88
C ALA A 363 3.30 39.35 4.42
N LEU A 364 4.59 39.34 4.77
CA LEU A 364 5.27 40.43 5.45
C LEU A 364 5.16 41.76 4.69
N LYS A 365 5.41 41.75 3.39
CA LYS A 365 5.31 42.96 2.56
C LYS A 365 3.91 43.61 2.59
N ALA A 366 2.87 42.79 2.61
CA ALA A 366 1.49 43.30 2.72
C ALA A 366 1.20 43.82 4.10
N LEU A 367 1.66 43.15 5.16
CA LEU A 367 1.48 43.56 6.54
C LEU A 367 2.22 44.89 6.83
N LEU A 368 3.49 45.02 6.42
CA LEU A 368 4.31 46.20 6.63
C LEU A 368 3.75 47.42 5.88
N ARG A 369 3.21 47.27 4.69
CA ARG A 369 2.51 48.34 3.95
C ARG A 369 1.32 48.93 4.72
N GLU A 370 0.64 48.09 5.48
CA GLU A 370 -0.48 48.52 6.33
C GLU A 370 -0.03 48.85 7.76
N GLU A 371 1.27 48.97 7.98
CA GLU A 371 1.88 49.27 9.29
C GLU A 371 1.56 48.21 10.37
N ILE A 372 1.34 46.98 9.96
CA ILE A 372 1.08 45.86 10.85
C ILE A 372 2.39 45.07 11.01
N ARG A 373 3.06 45.20 12.16
CA ARG A 373 4.22 44.39 12.50
C ARG A 373 3.75 43.10 13.19
N PRO A 374 4.01 41.91 12.64
CA PRO A 374 3.72 40.66 13.34
C PRO A 374 4.60 40.52 14.59
N ASP A 375 4.17 39.73 15.56
CA ASP A 375 4.94 39.41 16.76
C ASP A 375 6.06 38.40 16.46
N ILE A 376 5.81 37.48 15.49
CA ILE A 376 6.82 36.62 14.92
C ILE A 376 6.73 36.65 13.39
N ALA A 377 7.90 36.70 12.73
CA ALA A 377 8.03 36.46 11.30
C ALA A 377 8.75 35.14 11.04
N ILE A 378 8.18 34.30 10.15
CA ILE A 378 8.74 33.01 9.79
C ILE A 378 9.09 32.98 8.31
N SER A 379 10.36 32.65 8.00
CA SER A 379 10.82 32.38 6.64
C SER A 379 11.63 31.10 6.62
N ILE A 380 11.35 30.23 5.63
CA ILE A 380 12.08 28.97 5.41
C ILE A 380 12.72 28.92 4.03
N ASP A 381 12.41 29.85 3.13
CA ASP A 381 12.99 29.89 1.78
C ASP A 381 14.37 30.56 1.80
N PRO A 382 15.48 29.83 1.50
CA PRO A 382 16.83 30.38 1.52
C PRO A 382 17.07 31.45 0.45
N GLY A 383 16.19 31.59 -0.53
CA GLY A 383 16.29 32.55 -1.62
C GLY A 383 15.53 33.87 -1.41
N LYS A 384 14.93 34.07 -0.24
CA LYS A 384 14.21 35.31 0.06
C LYS A 384 15.16 36.47 0.29
N ASN A 385 14.78 37.66 -0.24
CA ASN A 385 15.56 38.89 -0.05
C ASN A 385 15.54 39.29 1.43
N PRO A 386 16.73 39.48 2.06
CA PRO A 386 16.83 39.96 3.44
C PRO A 386 16.12 41.29 3.68
N GLU A 387 15.98 42.16 2.68
CA GLU A 387 15.26 43.45 2.77
C GLU A 387 13.78 43.29 3.16
N LEU A 388 13.21 42.08 3.09
CA LEU A 388 11.86 41.82 3.61
C LEU A 388 11.77 41.87 5.12
N PHE A 389 12.91 41.81 5.81
CA PHE A 389 13.02 41.76 7.27
C PHE A 389 13.69 43.00 7.87
N THR A 390 14.09 43.97 7.04
CA THR A 390 14.68 45.22 7.45
C THR A 390 13.66 46.36 7.44
N ASP A 391 13.87 47.34 8.25
CA ASP A 391 12.95 48.50 8.45
C ASP A 391 13.09 49.57 7.34
N ASP A 392 13.89 49.35 6.29
CA ASP A 392 14.12 50.30 5.17
C ASP A 392 13.14 50.08 4.02
#